data_0e3113b4ad88e7a8dbbfb1a249e14245
#
_entry.id   0e3113b4ad88e7a8dbbfb1a249e14245
#
_cell.length_a   1.000
_cell.length_b   1.000
_cell.length_c   1.000
_cell.angle_alpha   90.00
_cell.angle_beta   90.00
_cell.angle_gamma   90.00
#
_symmetry.space_group_name_H-M   'P 1'
#
loop_
_entity.id
_entity.type
_entity.pdbx_description
1 polymer ?
#
loop_
_entity_poly.entity_id
_entity_poly.type
_entity_poly.pdbx_seq_one_letter_code
_entity_poly.pdbx_strand_id
1 'polypeptide(L)'
;MSVIAQAGAKGRQLHKFGGSSLADVKCYLRVAGIMAEYSQPDDMMVVSAAGSTTNQLINWLKLSQTDRLSAHQVQQTLRRYQCDLISGLLPAEEADSLISALSATLSAWRRCSTAVLTTQCMRKWWATGKYGRHA
;
A
#
# COMPACT_ATOMS: atom_id res chain seq x y z
N MET A 1 -3.53 18.59 0.16
CA MET A 1 -4.57 18.88 -0.87
C MET A 1 -3.86 19.38 -2.11
N SER A 2 -3.81 18.59 -3.14
CA SER A 2 -3.27 19.08 -4.40
C SER A 2 -4.26 18.64 -5.48
N VAL A 3 -5.11 19.57 -5.84
CA VAL A 3 -5.86 19.52 -7.08
C VAL A 3 -4.94 20.08 -8.13
N ILE A 4 -4.59 19.33 -9.13
CA ILE A 4 -3.73 19.81 -10.19
C ILE A 4 -4.36 19.61 -11.55
N ALA A 5 -4.41 20.72 -12.22
CA ALA A 5 -4.53 20.96 -13.64
C ALA A 5 -5.84 20.56 -14.30
N GLN A 6 -6.70 21.56 -14.42
CA GLN A 6 -7.65 21.64 -15.50
C GLN A 6 -6.91 21.85 -16.82
N ALA A 7 -6.83 20.82 -17.64
CA ALA A 7 -6.62 21.00 -19.07
C ALA A 7 -8.00 21.05 -19.71
N GLY A 8 -8.30 22.12 -20.43
CA GLY A 8 -9.59 22.39 -21.00
C GLY A 8 -10.06 21.32 -21.99
N ALA A 9 -11.40 21.19 -22.11
CA ALA A 9 -12.19 20.25 -22.89
C ALA A 9 -12.15 18.81 -22.38
N LYS A 10 -13.21 18.37 -21.69
CA LYS A 10 -13.63 16.96 -21.40
C LYS A 10 -12.48 15.91 -21.50
N GLY A 11 -11.35 16.18 -20.86
CA GLY A 11 -10.23 15.26 -20.76
C GLY A 11 -10.32 14.45 -19.49
N ARG A 12 -9.81 13.22 -19.52
CA ARG A 12 -9.61 12.36 -18.35
C ARG A 12 -8.85 13.11 -17.27
N GLN A 13 -9.32 13.05 -16.04
CA GLN A 13 -8.64 13.64 -14.90
C GLN A 13 -7.77 12.60 -14.20
N LEU A 14 -6.70 13.07 -13.58
CA LEU A 14 -5.83 12.25 -12.74
C LEU A 14 -5.94 12.74 -11.29
N HIS A 15 -6.48 11.88 -10.43
CA HIS A 15 -6.60 12.14 -9.00
C HIS A 15 -5.44 11.45 -8.26
N LYS A 16 -4.66 12.21 -7.49
CA LYS A 16 -3.54 11.66 -6.73
C LYS A 16 -3.72 11.90 -5.24
N PHE A 17 -3.67 10.83 -4.45
CA PHE A 17 -3.76 10.86 -3.00
C PHE A 17 -2.47 10.35 -2.36
N GLY A 18 -1.87 11.18 -1.50
CA GLY A 18 -0.65 10.83 -0.77
C GLY A 18 -0.94 9.96 0.46
N GLY A 19 0.12 9.46 1.10
CA GLY A 19 0.01 8.57 2.27
C GLY A 19 -0.73 9.19 3.45
N SER A 20 -0.58 10.49 3.68
CA SER A 20 -1.33 11.22 4.72
C SER A 20 -2.82 11.31 4.44
N SER A 21 -3.22 11.32 3.16
CA SER A 21 -4.63 11.28 2.76
C SER A 21 -5.27 9.90 2.93
N LEU A 22 -4.47 8.88 3.24
CA LEU A 22 -4.87 7.48 3.42
C LEU A 22 -4.40 6.94 4.78
N ALA A 23 -4.18 7.84 5.77
CA ALA A 23 -3.56 7.45 7.03
C ALA A 23 -4.49 6.69 7.98
N ASP A 24 -5.79 6.91 7.89
CA ASP A 24 -6.79 6.28 8.74
C ASP A 24 -8.13 6.07 8.01
N VAL A 25 -9.07 5.42 8.66
CA VAL A 25 -10.41 5.14 8.13
C VAL A 25 -11.13 6.41 7.69
N LYS A 26 -11.03 7.50 8.46
CA LYS A 26 -11.68 8.78 8.13
C LYS A 26 -11.09 9.38 6.87
N CYS A 27 -9.78 9.30 6.72
CA CYS A 27 -9.07 9.76 5.54
C CYS A 27 -9.49 8.97 4.29
N TYR A 28 -9.58 7.64 4.39
CA TYR A 28 -10.09 6.80 3.29
C TYR A 28 -11.51 7.15 2.89
N LEU A 29 -12.42 7.30 3.86
CA LEU A 29 -13.82 7.67 3.59
C LEU A 29 -13.92 9.06 2.94
N ARG A 30 -13.07 10.00 3.33
CA ARG A 30 -12.99 11.32 2.68
C ARG A 30 -12.53 11.20 1.23
N VAL A 31 -11.51 10.40 0.95
CA VAL A 31 -11.04 10.14 -0.43
C VAL A 31 -12.14 9.48 -1.25
N ALA A 32 -12.82 8.48 -0.69
CA ALA A 32 -13.96 7.84 -1.36
C ALA A 32 -15.08 8.84 -1.68
N GLY A 33 -15.40 9.74 -0.74
CA GLY A 33 -16.38 10.81 -0.96
C GLY A 33 -15.96 11.77 -2.08
N ILE A 34 -14.71 12.21 -2.10
CA ILE A 34 -14.15 13.06 -3.17
C ILE A 34 -14.26 12.35 -4.52
N MET A 35 -13.89 11.07 -4.59
CA MET A 35 -13.98 10.31 -5.83
C MET A 35 -15.43 10.14 -6.29
N ALA A 36 -16.36 9.87 -5.36
CA ALA A 36 -17.79 9.74 -5.70
C ALA A 36 -18.39 11.04 -6.22
N GLU A 37 -17.94 12.19 -5.72
CA GLU A 37 -18.47 13.50 -6.08
C GLU A 37 -17.86 14.08 -7.36
N TYR A 38 -16.53 13.91 -7.55
CA TYR A 38 -15.78 14.63 -8.57
C TYR A 38 -15.23 13.77 -9.70
N SER A 39 -15.19 12.43 -9.56
CA SER A 39 -14.62 11.60 -10.62
C SER A 39 -15.61 11.22 -11.69
N GLN A 40 -15.10 11.04 -12.90
CA GLN A 40 -15.83 10.51 -14.05
C GLN A 40 -15.37 9.06 -14.32
N PRO A 41 -16.16 8.24 -15.04
CA PRO A 41 -15.82 6.83 -15.29
C PRO A 41 -14.45 6.61 -15.94
N ASP A 42 -13.97 7.58 -16.71
CA ASP A 42 -12.68 7.48 -17.42
C ASP A 42 -11.49 8.11 -16.66
N ASP A 43 -11.74 8.64 -15.48
CA ASP A 43 -10.67 9.23 -14.66
C ASP A 43 -9.74 8.17 -14.07
N MET A 44 -8.52 8.60 -13.79
CA MET A 44 -7.50 7.75 -13.19
C MET A 44 -7.25 8.16 -11.74
N MET A 45 -7.06 7.17 -10.87
CA MET A 45 -6.68 7.42 -9.48
C MET A 45 -5.31 6.81 -9.19
N VAL A 46 -4.44 7.60 -8.59
CA VAL A 46 -3.13 7.17 -8.09
C VAL A 46 -3.10 7.35 -6.57
N VAL A 47 -2.82 6.27 -5.86
CA VAL A 47 -2.77 6.24 -4.40
C VAL A 47 -1.38 5.84 -3.92
N SER A 48 -0.95 6.42 -2.81
CA SER A 48 0.22 5.98 -2.06
C SER A 48 -0.11 4.81 -1.13
N ALA A 49 0.91 4.22 -0.54
CA ALA A 49 0.70 3.35 0.63
C ALA A 49 0.10 4.15 1.80
N ALA A 50 -0.74 3.49 2.58
CA ALA A 50 -1.43 4.10 3.71
C ALA A 50 -0.46 4.61 4.79
N GLY A 51 -0.59 5.87 5.17
CA GLY A 51 0.16 6.48 6.26
C GLY A 51 1.67 6.28 6.17
N SER A 52 2.25 5.70 7.19
CA SER A 52 3.69 5.43 7.32
C SER A 52 4.12 4.04 6.81
N THR A 53 3.27 3.30 6.11
CA THR A 53 3.52 1.91 5.69
C THR A 53 4.86 1.74 4.99
N THR A 54 5.21 2.61 4.02
CA THR A 54 6.49 2.52 3.29
C THR A 54 7.69 2.66 4.23
N ASN A 55 7.65 3.61 5.17
CA ASN A 55 8.73 3.80 6.14
C ASN A 55 8.86 2.60 7.09
N GLN A 56 7.74 2.03 7.52
CA GLN A 56 7.74 0.82 8.35
C GLN A 56 8.32 -0.38 7.61
N LEU A 57 8.03 -0.55 6.32
CA LEU A 57 8.61 -1.59 5.48
C LEU A 57 10.11 -1.43 5.30
N ILE A 58 10.59 -0.21 5.06
CA ILE A 58 12.02 0.09 4.96
C ILE A 58 12.72 -0.22 6.28
N ASN A 59 12.12 0.19 7.40
CA ASN A 59 12.66 -0.10 8.73
C ASN A 59 12.70 -1.61 9.01
N TRP A 60 11.62 -2.32 8.70
CA TRP A 60 11.56 -3.78 8.80
C TRP A 60 12.68 -4.46 7.99
N LEU A 61 12.92 -4.03 6.76
CA LEU A 61 13.99 -4.55 5.91
C LEU A 61 15.38 -4.39 6.54
N LYS A 62 15.65 -3.21 7.11
CA LYS A 62 16.91 -2.93 7.79
C LYS A 62 17.09 -3.83 9.03
N LEU A 63 16.07 -3.89 9.87
CA LEU A 63 16.10 -4.68 11.10
C LEU A 63 16.14 -6.19 10.85
N SER A 64 15.53 -6.67 9.76
CA SER A 64 15.52 -8.10 9.43
C SER A 64 16.93 -8.68 9.21
N GLN A 65 17.93 -7.84 8.93
CA GLN A 65 19.32 -8.22 8.74
C GLN A 65 20.15 -8.16 10.02
N THR A 66 19.74 -7.37 11.01
CA THR A 66 20.54 -7.06 12.20
C THR A 66 19.86 -7.47 13.51
N ASP A 67 18.56 -7.31 13.60
CA ASP A 67 17.76 -7.56 14.81
C ASP A 67 16.39 -8.15 14.46
N ARG A 68 16.33 -9.48 14.49
CA ARG A 68 15.11 -10.22 14.15
C ARG A 68 13.94 -9.97 15.11
N LEU A 69 14.24 -9.68 16.39
CA LEU A 69 13.19 -9.43 17.37
C LEU A 69 12.50 -8.10 17.08
N SER A 70 13.28 -7.05 16.90
CA SER A 70 12.76 -5.73 16.52
C SER A 70 12.06 -5.74 15.15
N ALA A 71 12.60 -6.48 14.17
CA ALA A 71 11.95 -6.69 12.90
C ALA A 71 10.57 -7.34 13.06
N HIS A 72 10.45 -8.34 13.92
CA HIS A 72 9.17 -8.98 14.20
C HIS A 72 8.16 -8.00 14.82
N GLN A 73 8.60 -7.15 15.76
CA GLN A 73 7.75 -6.13 16.38
C GLN A 73 7.23 -5.12 15.35
N VAL A 74 8.09 -4.64 14.45
CA VAL A 74 7.68 -3.75 13.34
C VAL A 74 6.65 -4.42 12.45
N GLN A 75 6.86 -5.69 12.09
CA GLN A 75 5.91 -6.44 11.27
C GLN A 75 4.55 -6.60 11.96
N GLN A 76 4.51 -6.88 13.26
CA GLN A 76 3.28 -6.98 14.03
C GLN A 76 2.53 -5.64 14.12
N THR A 77 3.27 -4.56 14.31
CA THR A 77 2.70 -3.20 14.33
C THR A 77 2.08 -2.85 12.98
N LEU A 78 2.80 -3.12 11.89
CA LEU A 78 2.29 -2.90 10.54
C LEU A 78 1.04 -3.76 10.27
N ARG A 79 1.07 -5.04 10.65
CA ARG A 79 -0.07 -5.94 10.50
C ARG A 79 -1.30 -5.41 11.23
N ARG A 80 -1.14 -5.00 12.48
CA ARG A 80 -2.25 -4.45 13.29
C ARG A 80 -2.85 -3.22 12.61
N TYR A 81 -2.00 -2.27 12.24
CA TYR A 81 -2.43 -1.06 11.55
C TYR A 81 -3.24 -1.34 10.28
N GLN A 82 -2.77 -2.27 9.43
CA GLN A 82 -3.49 -2.64 8.21
C GLN A 82 -4.81 -3.39 8.52
N CYS A 83 -4.83 -4.26 9.52
CA CYS A 83 -6.05 -4.94 9.94
C CYS A 83 -7.11 -3.95 10.47
N ASP A 84 -6.68 -2.95 11.24
CA ASP A 84 -7.58 -1.92 11.78
C ASP A 84 -8.19 -1.08 10.63
N LEU A 85 -7.40 -0.73 9.62
CA LEU A 85 -7.90 -0.06 8.41
C LEU A 85 -8.91 -0.91 7.66
N ILE A 86 -8.57 -2.17 7.37
CA ILE A 86 -9.43 -3.09 6.63
C ILE A 86 -10.76 -3.29 7.35
N SER A 87 -10.70 -3.59 8.65
CA SER A 87 -11.91 -3.83 9.47
C SER A 87 -12.78 -2.59 9.65
N GLY A 88 -12.17 -1.40 9.60
CA GLY A 88 -12.92 -0.14 9.68
C GLY A 88 -13.54 0.33 8.36
N LEU A 89 -13.11 -0.25 7.23
CA LEU A 89 -13.55 0.17 5.90
C LEU A 89 -14.50 -0.81 5.21
N LEU A 90 -14.41 -2.10 5.55
CA LEU A 90 -15.08 -3.16 4.81
C LEU A 90 -16.01 -3.98 5.70
N PRO A 91 -17.08 -4.58 5.13
CA PRO A 91 -17.88 -5.58 5.80
C PRO A 91 -17.03 -6.79 6.24
N ALA A 92 -17.49 -7.50 7.28
CA ALA A 92 -16.73 -8.57 7.91
C ALA A 92 -16.20 -9.65 6.95
N GLU A 93 -17.03 -10.11 6.02
CA GLU A 93 -16.63 -11.17 5.07
C GLU A 93 -15.49 -10.72 4.13
N GLU A 94 -15.56 -9.49 3.61
CA GLU A 94 -14.53 -8.91 2.75
C GLU A 94 -13.26 -8.60 3.55
N ALA A 95 -13.43 -8.10 4.77
CA ALA A 95 -12.32 -7.81 5.69
C ALA A 95 -11.55 -9.09 6.01
N ASP A 96 -12.21 -10.19 6.36
CA ASP A 96 -11.58 -11.47 6.69
C ASP A 96 -10.77 -12.03 5.52
N SER A 97 -11.30 -11.93 4.31
CA SER A 97 -10.60 -12.35 3.09
C SER A 97 -9.29 -11.56 2.90
N LEU A 98 -9.33 -10.25 3.02
CA LEU A 98 -8.14 -9.38 2.87
C LEU A 98 -7.14 -9.56 4.01
N ILE A 99 -7.59 -9.72 5.24
CA ILE A 99 -6.73 -9.98 6.41
C ILE A 99 -6.01 -11.33 6.25
N SER A 100 -6.68 -12.33 5.71
CA SER A 100 -6.06 -13.62 5.38
C SER A 100 -4.97 -13.47 4.32
N ALA A 101 -5.24 -12.75 3.24
CA ALA A 101 -4.27 -12.46 2.19
C ALA A 101 -3.05 -11.66 2.71
N LEU A 102 -3.30 -10.65 3.54
CA LEU A 102 -2.26 -9.87 4.22
C LEU A 102 -1.37 -10.78 5.09
N SER A 103 -1.98 -11.64 5.88
CA SER A 103 -1.27 -12.56 6.78
C SER A 103 -0.40 -13.56 6.01
N ALA A 104 -0.89 -14.08 4.89
CA ALA A 104 -0.13 -14.94 4.00
C ALA A 104 1.07 -14.21 3.38
N THR A 105 0.87 -12.97 2.94
CA THR A 105 1.94 -12.11 2.38
C THR A 105 3.03 -11.82 3.41
N LEU A 106 2.67 -11.41 4.62
CA LEU A 106 3.63 -11.13 5.69
C LEU A 106 4.39 -12.39 6.13
N SER A 107 3.73 -13.56 6.12
CA SER A 107 4.37 -14.85 6.40
C SER A 107 5.36 -15.26 5.31
N ALA A 108 5.04 -14.99 4.04
CA ALA A 108 5.96 -15.21 2.92
C ALA A 108 7.22 -14.32 3.05
N TRP A 109 7.07 -13.07 3.46
CA TRP A 109 8.21 -12.17 3.69
C TRP A 109 9.15 -12.65 4.80
N ARG A 110 8.62 -13.24 5.87
CA ARG A 110 9.45 -13.86 6.92
C ARG A 110 10.35 -14.97 6.36
N ARG A 111 9.85 -15.76 5.42
CA ARG A 111 10.65 -16.80 4.75
C ARG A 111 11.71 -16.22 3.81
N CYS A 112 11.37 -15.13 3.12
CA CYS A 112 12.31 -14.44 2.24
C CYS A 112 13.42 -13.71 2.99
N SER A 113 13.17 -13.20 4.19
CA SER A 113 14.21 -12.54 5.00
C SER A 113 15.25 -13.49 5.56
N THR A 114 14.96 -14.80 5.62
CA THR A 114 15.91 -15.85 5.99
C THR A 114 16.72 -16.37 4.81
N ALA A 115 16.19 -16.26 3.60
CA ALA A 115 16.86 -16.63 2.36
C ALA A 115 17.29 -15.37 1.64
N VAL A 116 18.42 -14.81 2.05
CA VAL A 116 19.20 -13.86 1.26
C VAL A 116 18.36 -12.81 0.51
N LEU A 117 18.04 -11.70 1.17
CA LEU A 117 17.87 -10.42 0.48
C LEU A 117 19.23 -9.99 -0.09
N THR A 118 19.82 -10.84 -0.93
CA THR A 118 20.90 -10.42 -1.77
C THR A 118 20.29 -9.52 -2.86
N THR A 119 21.08 -8.59 -3.32
CA THR A 119 20.91 -7.76 -4.52
C THR A 119 20.32 -8.55 -5.70
N GLN A 120 20.44 -9.87 -5.73
CA GLN A 120 19.88 -10.79 -6.70
C GLN A 120 18.34 -10.93 -6.63
N CYS A 121 17.72 -10.86 -5.45
CA CYS A 121 16.26 -10.97 -5.34
C CYS A 121 15.59 -9.68 -5.84
N MET A 122 16.19 -8.53 -5.53
CA MET A 122 15.75 -7.23 -6.07
C MET A 122 15.97 -7.16 -7.60
N ARG A 123 17.10 -7.67 -8.10
CA ARG A 123 17.36 -7.75 -9.55
C ARG A 123 16.39 -8.70 -10.25
N LYS A 124 16.07 -9.87 -9.68
CA LYS A 124 15.06 -10.78 -10.24
C LYS A 124 13.66 -10.16 -10.22
N TRP A 125 13.30 -9.46 -9.18
CA TRP A 125 12.00 -8.80 -9.09
C TRP A 125 11.86 -7.67 -10.13
N TRP A 126 12.91 -6.89 -10.34
CA TRP A 126 13.00 -5.89 -11.41
C TRP A 126 13.06 -6.52 -12.80
N ALA A 127 13.74 -7.65 -12.97
CA ALA A 127 13.91 -8.32 -14.25
C ALA A 127 12.66 -9.10 -14.70
N THR A 128 11.80 -9.54 -13.77
CA THR A 128 10.56 -10.27 -14.11
C THR A 128 9.42 -9.38 -14.61
N GLY A 129 9.63 -8.05 -14.68
CA GLY A 129 8.80 -7.15 -15.48
C GLY A 129 7.29 -7.20 -15.22
N LYS A 130 6.84 -7.56 -14.02
CA LYS A 130 5.39 -7.61 -13.69
C LYS A 130 4.75 -6.23 -13.50
N TYR A 131 5.52 -5.16 -13.64
CA TYR A 131 4.97 -3.83 -13.86
C TYR A 131 5.29 -3.44 -15.30
N GLY A 132 4.27 -3.50 -16.13
CA GLY A 132 4.34 -3.38 -17.56
C GLY A 132 5.21 -2.23 -18.04
N ARG A 133 6.19 -2.59 -18.86
CA ARG A 133 6.62 -1.73 -19.93
C ARG A 133 5.47 -1.70 -20.94
N HIS A 134 4.61 -0.72 -20.86
CA HIS A 134 3.89 -0.25 -22.01
C HIS A 134 4.69 0.91 -22.57
N ALA A 135 5.45 0.59 -23.61
CA ALA A 135 5.98 1.59 -24.52
C ALA A 135 4.80 2.31 -25.18
#